data_e2bb90d311225f201d6611f1690161e6
#
_entry.id   e2bb90d311225f201d6611f1690161e6
#
_cell.length_a   1.000
_cell.length_b   1.000
_cell.length_c   1.000
_cell.angle_alpha   90.00
_cell.angle_beta   90.00
_cell.angle_gamma   90.00
#
_symmetry.space_group_name_H-M   'P 1'
#
loop_
_entity.id
_entity.type
_entity.pdbx_description
1 polymer ?
#
loop_
_entity_poly.entity_id
_entity_poly.type
_entity_poly.pdbx_seq_one_letter_code
_entity_poly.pdbx_strand_id
1 'polypeptide(L)'
;MLFFALPVALLAVCAVVLWPFGDGPVSAVEAPDLRSAPQPYVAVSSSYVTPDPPDVSIGSFDRPEDVPDYEILQTERSARNGARGMTLVVDTRATTGQDLTLVTRDIKARYADFDSVSVEFIDSDDFLDYRGGALIFNTAAGAYFQGFVYGPPNNKGYLVNAAD
;
A
#
# COMPACT_ATOMS: atom_id res chain seq x y z
N MET A 1 5.97 -39.94 34.78
CA MET A 1 5.48 -38.95 33.81
C MET A 1 5.16 -37.67 34.58
N LEU A 2 6.08 -36.71 34.61
CA LEU A 2 5.89 -35.44 35.29
C LEU A 2 5.75 -34.34 34.24
N PHE A 3 4.59 -33.67 34.21
CA PHE A 3 4.36 -32.48 33.45
C PHE A 3 4.90 -31.27 34.22
N PHE A 4 5.91 -30.58 33.69
CA PHE A 4 6.34 -29.28 34.17
C PHE A 4 5.67 -28.19 33.29
N ALA A 5 4.72 -27.49 33.87
CA ALA A 5 4.18 -26.25 33.31
C ALA A 5 5.02 -25.10 33.86
N LEU A 6 5.69 -24.34 32.98
CA LEU A 6 6.37 -23.09 33.31
C LEU A 6 5.43 -21.92 33.00
N PRO A 7 5.13 -21.04 33.95
CA PRO A 7 4.46 -19.79 33.67
C PRO A 7 5.49 -18.75 33.22
N VAL A 8 5.32 -18.21 32.02
CA VAL A 8 6.05 -17.02 31.53
C VAL A 8 5.43 -15.78 32.17
N ALA A 9 6.15 -15.22 33.15
CA ALA A 9 5.80 -13.94 33.75
C ALA A 9 6.34 -12.81 32.86
N LEU A 10 5.44 -12.07 32.23
CA LEU A 10 5.73 -10.87 31.43
C LEU A 10 5.88 -9.68 32.40
N LEU A 11 7.11 -9.27 32.70
CA LEU A 11 7.44 -8.08 33.49
C LEU A 11 7.44 -6.86 32.59
N ALA A 12 6.34 -6.09 32.60
CA ALA A 12 6.30 -4.76 32.00
C ALA A 12 6.99 -3.76 32.96
N VAL A 13 8.19 -3.30 32.60
CA VAL A 13 8.88 -2.23 33.32
C VAL A 13 8.42 -0.89 32.72
N CYS A 14 7.48 -0.20 33.40
CA CYS A 14 7.17 1.18 33.13
C CYS A 14 8.26 2.08 33.77
N ALA A 15 9.19 2.59 32.95
CA ALA A 15 10.10 3.65 33.36
C ALA A 15 9.35 4.99 33.34
N VAL A 16 8.92 5.45 34.52
CA VAL A 16 8.44 6.83 34.70
C VAL A 16 9.67 7.73 34.82
N VAL A 17 9.94 8.50 33.77
CA VAL A 17 10.95 9.56 33.79
C VAL A 17 10.33 10.77 34.48
N LEU A 18 10.68 10.97 35.76
CA LEU A 18 10.39 12.20 36.49
C LEU A 18 11.38 13.29 36.05
N TRP A 19 10.90 14.24 35.25
CA TRP A 19 11.64 15.49 34.98
C TRP A 19 11.48 16.46 36.17
N PRO A 20 12.56 17.02 36.70
CA PRO A 20 12.46 18.07 37.71
C PRO A 20 11.92 19.35 37.07
N PHE A 21 10.78 19.82 37.55
CA PHE A 21 10.27 21.14 37.23
C PHE A 21 11.17 22.17 37.90
N GLY A 22 11.95 22.92 37.11
CA GLY A 22 12.66 24.08 37.56
C GLY A 22 11.68 25.22 37.80
N ASP A 23 11.63 25.74 39.04
CA ASP A 23 10.95 26.98 39.38
C ASP A 23 11.70 28.19 38.79
N GLY A 24 11.44 28.46 37.50
CA GLY A 24 11.81 29.76 36.90
C GLY A 24 10.63 30.73 36.98
N PRO A 25 10.87 32.04 37.19
CA PRO A 25 9.78 33.01 37.20
C PRO A 25 9.13 33.04 35.83
N VAL A 26 7.84 32.66 35.80
CA VAL A 26 7.02 32.71 34.60
C VAL A 26 6.77 34.17 34.27
N SER A 27 7.52 34.74 33.31
CA SER A 27 7.15 36.02 32.70
C SER A 27 5.78 35.83 32.07
N ALA A 28 4.80 36.59 32.54
CA ALA A 28 3.48 36.63 31.99
C ALA A 28 3.59 37.05 30.50
N VAL A 29 3.53 36.04 29.63
CA VAL A 29 3.33 36.29 28.20
C VAL A 29 1.88 36.73 28.06
N GLU A 30 1.71 38.00 27.70
CA GLU A 30 0.42 38.61 27.40
C GLU A 30 -0.29 37.71 26.36
N ALA A 31 -1.42 37.13 26.75
CA ALA A 31 -2.18 36.24 25.87
C ALA A 31 -2.62 37.05 24.64
N PRO A 32 -2.42 36.50 23.41
CA PRO A 32 -2.89 37.18 22.21
C PRO A 32 -4.42 37.33 22.29
N ASP A 33 -4.90 38.54 21.97
CA ASP A 33 -6.31 38.91 22.00
C ASP A 33 -7.11 38.00 21.02
N LEU A 34 -7.74 36.96 21.56
CA LEU A 34 -8.58 36.00 20.82
C LEU A 34 -9.93 36.56 20.38
N ARG A 35 -10.11 37.90 20.42
CA ARG A 35 -11.35 38.56 19.97
C ARG A 35 -11.41 38.86 18.48
N SER A 36 -10.42 38.47 17.67
CA SER A 36 -10.61 38.40 16.22
C SER A 36 -11.55 37.24 15.95
N ALA A 37 -12.83 37.55 15.75
CA ALA A 37 -13.82 36.56 15.34
C ALA A 37 -13.26 35.78 14.15
N PRO A 38 -13.28 34.42 14.18
CA PRO A 38 -12.82 33.64 13.07
C PRO A 38 -13.63 34.04 11.83
N GLN A 39 -12.93 34.59 10.83
CA GLN A 39 -13.53 34.84 9.53
C GLN A 39 -14.25 33.58 9.11
N PRO A 40 -15.51 33.64 8.66
CA PRO A 40 -16.22 32.45 8.21
C PRO A 40 -15.38 31.83 7.10
N TYR A 41 -14.90 30.63 7.35
CA TYR A 41 -14.18 29.83 6.35
C TYR A 41 -15.18 29.61 5.22
N VAL A 42 -15.07 30.42 4.17
CA VAL A 42 -15.79 30.19 2.94
C VAL A 42 -15.19 28.90 2.40
N ALA A 43 -15.88 27.79 2.68
CA ALA A 43 -15.57 26.53 2.03
C ALA A 43 -15.77 26.79 0.53
N VAL A 44 -14.69 27.09 -0.14
CA VAL A 44 -14.65 27.04 -1.61
C VAL A 44 -14.86 25.58 -1.91
N SER A 45 -16.11 25.21 -2.18
CA SER A 45 -16.43 23.93 -2.81
C SER A 45 -15.82 24.01 -4.20
N SER A 46 -14.52 23.74 -4.25
CA SER A 46 -13.84 23.39 -5.47
C SER A 46 -14.40 22.02 -5.82
N SER A 47 -15.53 22.02 -6.54
CA SER A 47 -15.93 20.88 -7.33
C SER A 47 -14.93 20.77 -8.48
N TYR A 48 -13.73 20.32 -8.15
CA TYR A 48 -12.85 19.71 -9.13
C TYR A 48 -13.61 18.47 -9.62
N VAL A 49 -14.42 18.68 -10.65
CA VAL A 49 -14.79 17.60 -11.55
C VAL A 49 -13.46 17.22 -12.20
N THR A 50 -12.78 16.24 -11.63
CA THR A 50 -11.72 15.54 -12.33
C THR A 50 -12.39 15.01 -13.60
N PRO A 51 -12.00 15.45 -14.82
CA PRO A 51 -12.52 14.83 -16.01
C PRO A 51 -12.22 13.34 -15.85
N ASP A 52 -13.22 12.47 -16.08
CA ASP A 52 -13.01 11.03 -16.11
C ASP A 52 -11.80 10.80 -17.01
N PRO A 53 -10.68 10.26 -16.47
CA PRO A 53 -9.52 9.99 -17.29
C PRO A 53 -10.01 9.05 -18.40
N PRO A 54 -9.65 9.29 -19.66
CA PRO A 54 -10.04 8.41 -20.75
C PRO A 54 -9.65 6.99 -20.32
N ASP A 55 -10.56 6.05 -20.51
CA ASP A 55 -10.44 4.63 -20.12
C ASP A 55 -9.42 3.91 -21.04
N VAL A 56 -8.22 4.48 -21.13
CA VAL A 56 -7.14 4.00 -21.97
C VAL A 56 -6.36 2.97 -21.19
N SER A 57 -6.42 1.75 -21.68
CA SER A 57 -5.63 0.63 -21.17
C SER A 57 -4.13 0.91 -21.28
N ILE A 58 -3.37 0.61 -20.23
CA ILE A 58 -1.94 0.82 -20.15
C ILE A 58 -1.21 -0.51 -20.33
N GLY A 59 -0.36 -0.59 -21.35
CA GLY A 59 0.49 -1.74 -21.63
C GLY A 59 -0.24 -2.93 -22.25
N SER A 60 0.50 -4.02 -22.47
CA SER A 60 -0.03 -5.27 -23.00
C SER A 60 -0.70 -6.12 -21.92
N PHE A 61 -1.70 -6.90 -22.34
CA PHE A 61 -2.36 -7.93 -21.53
C PHE A 61 -2.03 -9.34 -22.05
N ASP A 62 -0.97 -9.47 -22.85
CA ASP A 62 -0.54 -10.75 -23.37
C ASP A 62 0.06 -11.60 -22.24
N ARG A 63 -0.42 -12.83 -22.14
CA ARG A 63 0.12 -13.79 -21.19
C ARG A 63 1.49 -14.27 -21.66
N PRO A 64 2.50 -14.32 -20.78
CA PRO A 64 3.77 -14.93 -21.10
C PRO A 64 3.60 -16.48 -21.21
N GLU A 65 4.49 -17.13 -21.98
CA GLU A 65 4.43 -18.58 -22.18
C GLU A 65 5.05 -19.34 -20.99
N ASP A 66 6.16 -18.85 -20.45
CA ASP A 66 6.93 -19.52 -19.40
C ASP A 66 6.71 -18.85 -18.04
N VAL A 67 5.48 -18.95 -17.52
CA VAL A 67 5.16 -18.38 -16.19
C VAL A 67 5.52 -19.39 -15.11
N PRO A 68 6.34 -19.02 -14.11
CA PRO A 68 6.57 -19.84 -12.93
C PRO A 68 5.25 -20.21 -12.23
N ASP A 69 5.21 -21.38 -11.61
CA ASP A 69 4.05 -21.80 -10.82
C ASP A 69 3.81 -20.83 -9.67
N TYR A 70 2.54 -20.49 -9.45
CA TYR A 70 2.11 -19.67 -8.35
C TYR A 70 0.66 -19.97 -7.95
N GLU A 71 0.33 -19.67 -6.69
CA GLU A 71 -1.01 -19.79 -6.13
C GLU A 71 -1.45 -18.45 -5.53
N ILE A 72 -2.72 -18.08 -5.70
CA ILE A 72 -3.30 -16.90 -5.07
C ILE A 72 -3.92 -17.32 -3.75
N LEU A 73 -3.30 -16.96 -2.64
CA LEU A 73 -3.75 -17.32 -1.30
C LEU A 73 -4.85 -16.40 -0.78
N GLN A 74 -4.78 -15.12 -1.12
CA GLN A 74 -5.72 -14.11 -0.64
C GLN A 74 -6.06 -13.09 -1.73
N THR A 75 -7.33 -12.68 -1.74
CA THR A 75 -7.82 -11.60 -2.61
C THR A 75 -8.65 -10.62 -1.82
N GLU A 76 -8.39 -9.33 -1.99
CA GLU A 76 -9.17 -8.25 -1.40
C GLU A 76 -9.54 -7.23 -2.48
N ARG A 77 -10.83 -6.88 -2.57
CA ARG A 77 -11.32 -5.87 -3.50
C ARG A 77 -11.44 -4.53 -2.81
N SER A 78 -11.09 -3.49 -3.53
CA SER A 78 -11.23 -2.11 -3.08
C SER A 78 -11.77 -1.24 -4.22
N ALA A 79 -12.39 -0.12 -3.85
CA ALA A 79 -12.81 0.88 -4.81
C ALA A 79 -12.59 2.28 -4.23
N ARG A 80 -12.07 3.19 -5.03
CA ARG A 80 -11.87 4.58 -4.63
C ARG A 80 -12.00 5.49 -5.83
N ASN A 81 -12.84 6.53 -5.71
CA ASN A 81 -13.05 7.52 -6.77
C ASN A 81 -13.43 6.89 -8.13
N GLY A 82 -14.24 5.83 -8.11
CA GLY A 82 -14.65 5.11 -9.32
C GLY A 82 -13.64 4.07 -9.84
N ALA A 83 -12.39 4.12 -9.43
CA ALA A 83 -11.41 3.11 -9.79
C ALA A 83 -11.58 1.83 -8.97
N ARG A 84 -11.47 0.67 -9.64
CA ARG A 84 -11.56 -0.67 -9.04
C ARG A 84 -10.16 -1.20 -8.76
N GLY A 85 -9.89 -1.48 -7.48
CA GLY A 85 -8.61 -2.04 -7.03
C GLY A 85 -8.74 -3.50 -6.60
N MET A 86 -7.64 -4.24 -6.69
CA MET A 86 -7.48 -5.59 -6.16
C MET A 86 -6.15 -5.67 -5.41
N THR A 87 -6.15 -6.32 -4.25
CA THR A 87 -4.93 -6.72 -3.54
C THR A 87 -4.83 -8.22 -3.51
N LEU A 88 -3.67 -8.76 -3.82
CA LEU A 88 -3.39 -10.20 -3.89
C LEU A 88 -2.21 -10.54 -2.99
N VAL A 89 -2.31 -11.67 -2.28
CA VAL A 89 -1.17 -12.37 -1.70
C VAL A 89 -0.95 -13.61 -2.54
N VAL A 90 0.25 -13.76 -3.08
CA VAL A 90 0.61 -14.78 -4.06
C VAL A 90 1.77 -15.60 -3.52
N ASP A 91 1.55 -16.90 -3.38
CA ASP A 91 2.58 -17.87 -3.09
C ASP A 91 3.34 -18.23 -4.37
N THR A 92 4.66 -18.11 -4.35
CA THR A 92 5.51 -18.46 -5.49
C THR A 92 6.92 -18.79 -5.06
N ARG A 93 7.53 -19.75 -5.76
CA ARG A 93 8.95 -20.09 -5.63
C ARG A 93 9.86 -19.25 -6.53
N ALA A 94 9.29 -18.30 -7.26
CA ALA A 94 10.06 -17.35 -8.06
C ALA A 94 10.96 -16.50 -7.14
N THR A 95 12.27 -16.52 -7.39
CA THR A 95 13.27 -15.81 -6.58
C THR A 95 13.94 -14.68 -7.33
N THR A 96 13.79 -14.62 -8.66
CA THR A 96 14.40 -13.59 -9.48
C THR A 96 13.41 -12.52 -9.88
N GLY A 97 13.86 -11.27 -10.03
CA GLY A 97 13.00 -10.18 -10.53
C GLY A 97 12.45 -10.46 -11.94
N GLN A 98 13.14 -11.31 -12.75
CA GLN A 98 12.64 -11.75 -14.04
C GLN A 98 11.45 -12.67 -13.89
N ASP A 99 11.52 -13.69 -13.02
CA ASP A 99 10.44 -14.64 -12.78
C ASP A 99 9.21 -13.95 -12.18
N LEU A 100 9.42 -13.07 -11.17
CA LEU A 100 8.34 -12.24 -10.59
C LEU A 100 7.70 -11.33 -11.65
N THR A 101 8.46 -10.87 -12.64
CA THR A 101 7.93 -10.10 -13.77
C THR A 101 7.01 -10.96 -14.65
N LEU A 102 7.35 -12.22 -14.91
CA LEU A 102 6.50 -13.13 -15.67
C LEU A 102 5.18 -13.42 -14.94
N VAL A 103 5.24 -13.70 -13.64
CA VAL A 103 4.06 -13.86 -12.79
C VAL A 103 3.20 -12.59 -12.80
N THR A 104 3.84 -11.42 -12.64
CA THR A 104 3.12 -10.11 -12.67
C THR A 104 2.39 -9.88 -13.98
N ARG A 105 2.99 -10.24 -15.12
CA ARG A 105 2.34 -10.12 -16.44
C ARG A 105 1.15 -11.05 -16.60
N ASP A 106 1.25 -12.28 -16.09
CA ASP A 106 0.11 -13.22 -16.11
C ASP A 106 -1.04 -12.70 -15.22
N ILE A 107 -0.71 -12.20 -14.01
CA ILE A 107 -1.69 -11.58 -13.11
C ILE A 107 -2.34 -10.36 -13.79
N LYS A 108 -1.57 -9.50 -14.45
CA LYS A 108 -2.09 -8.36 -15.21
C LYS A 108 -3.12 -8.80 -16.24
N ALA A 109 -2.83 -9.84 -17.00
CA ALA A 109 -3.75 -10.39 -18.00
C ALA A 109 -5.03 -10.98 -17.38
N ARG A 110 -4.91 -11.68 -16.24
CA ARG A 110 -6.05 -12.29 -15.52
C ARG A 110 -6.99 -11.25 -14.90
N TYR A 111 -6.44 -10.13 -14.42
CA TYR A 111 -7.16 -9.07 -13.71
C TYR A 111 -7.30 -7.80 -14.55
N ALA A 112 -7.40 -7.95 -15.88
CA ALA A 112 -7.55 -6.84 -16.82
C ALA A 112 -8.79 -5.96 -16.55
N ASP A 113 -9.84 -6.52 -15.92
CA ASP A 113 -11.07 -5.81 -15.56
C ASP A 113 -10.89 -4.86 -14.36
N PHE A 114 -9.77 -4.92 -13.65
CA PHE A 114 -9.46 -4.00 -12.54
C PHE A 114 -8.56 -2.87 -13.02
N ASP A 115 -8.81 -1.68 -12.49
CA ASP A 115 -7.99 -0.51 -12.84
C ASP A 115 -6.58 -0.62 -12.26
N SER A 116 -6.46 -1.23 -11.07
CA SER A 116 -5.18 -1.50 -10.42
C SER A 116 -5.17 -2.82 -9.65
N VAL A 117 -3.98 -3.42 -9.54
CA VAL A 117 -3.75 -4.59 -8.70
C VAL A 117 -2.45 -4.40 -7.92
N SER A 118 -2.51 -4.59 -6.59
CA SER A 118 -1.33 -4.69 -5.73
C SER A 118 -1.05 -6.15 -5.45
N VAL A 119 0.18 -6.57 -5.58
CA VAL A 119 0.59 -7.98 -5.37
C VAL A 119 1.70 -8.03 -4.35
N GLU A 120 1.55 -8.90 -3.36
CA GLU A 120 2.58 -9.32 -2.44
C GLU A 120 2.98 -10.76 -2.78
N PHE A 121 4.27 -10.99 -3.06
CA PHE A 121 4.82 -12.30 -3.32
C PHE A 121 5.46 -12.86 -2.06
N ILE A 122 5.07 -14.07 -1.71
CA ILE A 122 5.60 -14.80 -0.55
C ILE A 122 5.98 -16.24 -0.96
N ASP A 123 6.77 -16.88 -0.12
CA ASP A 123 7.00 -18.33 -0.17
C ASP A 123 6.38 -18.94 1.08
N SER A 124 5.27 -19.64 0.93
CA SER A 124 4.55 -20.24 2.06
C SER A 124 5.26 -21.46 2.65
N ASP A 125 6.14 -22.12 1.88
CA ASP A 125 6.96 -23.24 2.34
C ASP A 125 8.10 -22.79 3.26
N ASP A 126 8.53 -21.50 3.19
CA ASP A 126 9.62 -20.93 3.98
C ASP A 126 9.11 -19.86 4.98
N PHE A 127 8.14 -20.25 5.82
CA PHE A 127 7.58 -19.40 6.89
C PHE A 127 7.04 -18.04 6.44
N LEU A 128 6.44 -17.99 5.27
CA LEU A 128 5.92 -16.76 4.65
C LEU A 128 7.04 -15.76 4.32
N ASP A 129 8.17 -16.26 3.83
CA ASP A 129 9.27 -15.41 3.40
C ASP A 129 8.82 -14.48 2.27
N TYR A 130 9.06 -13.19 2.48
CA TYR A 130 8.69 -12.14 1.52
C TYR A 130 9.64 -12.18 0.32
N ARG A 131 9.09 -12.43 -0.87
CA ARG A 131 9.84 -12.51 -2.14
C ARG A 131 9.82 -11.20 -2.93
N GLY A 132 8.92 -10.30 -2.60
CA GLY A 132 8.80 -9.02 -3.29
C GLY A 132 7.37 -8.58 -3.47
N GLY A 133 7.16 -7.60 -4.34
CA GLY A 133 5.83 -7.11 -4.65
C GLY A 133 5.71 -6.53 -6.05
N ALA A 134 4.47 -6.36 -6.51
CA ALA A 134 4.20 -5.67 -7.75
C ALA A 134 3.03 -4.69 -7.61
N LEU A 135 3.12 -3.59 -8.35
CA LEU A 135 2.03 -2.67 -8.58
C LEU A 135 1.64 -2.74 -10.06
N ILE A 136 0.41 -3.10 -10.33
CA ILE A 136 -0.16 -3.17 -11.68
C ILE A 136 -1.16 -2.03 -11.82
N PHE A 137 -1.11 -1.29 -12.91
CA PHE A 137 -2.03 -0.22 -13.24
C PHE A 137 -2.49 -0.38 -14.68
N ASN A 138 -3.73 -0.83 -14.85
CA ASN A 138 -4.31 -1.14 -16.15
C ASN A 138 -4.87 0.11 -16.83
N THR A 139 -5.21 1.14 -16.05
CA THR A 139 -5.74 2.41 -16.53
C THR A 139 -5.05 3.60 -15.84
N ALA A 140 -5.25 4.82 -16.37
CA ALA A 140 -4.76 6.03 -15.71
C ALA A 140 -5.40 6.23 -14.32
N ALA A 141 -6.68 5.85 -14.16
CA ALA A 141 -7.35 5.86 -12.86
C ALA A 141 -6.69 4.88 -11.88
N GLY A 142 -6.29 3.70 -12.37
CA GLY A 142 -5.54 2.71 -11.58
C GLY A 142 -4.16 3.22 -11.17
N ALA A 143 -3.44 3.89 -12.05
CA ALA A 143 -2.16 4.52 -11.70
C ALA A 143 -2.34 5.59 -10.61
N TYR A 144 -3.36 6.43 -10.75
CA TYR A 144 -3.71 7.43 -9.73
C TYR A 144 -4.11 6.78 -8.39
N PHE A 145 -4.86 5.68 -8.44
CA PHE A 145 -5.24 4.88 -7.25
C PHE A 145 -4.01 4.40 -6.48
N GLN A 146 -2.94 4.00 -7.19
CA GLN A 146 -1.65 3.58 -6.64
C GLN A 146 -0.75 4.75 -6.19
N GLY A 147 -1.22 6.00 -6.28
CA GLY A 147 -0.51 7.18 -5.83
C GLY A 147 0.34 7.88 -6.90
N PHE A 148 0.25 7.46 -8.16
CA PHE A 148 0.96 8.12 -9.28
C PHE A 148 0.17 9.34 -9.79
N VAL A 149 0.19 10.42 -9.02
CA VAL A 149 -0.63 11.65 -9.26
C VAL A 149 -0.28 12.38 -10.57
N TYR A 150 0.90 12.14 -11.12
CA TYR A 150 1.36 12.74 -12.38
C TYR A 150 1.22 11.82 -13.59
N GLY A 151 0.48 10.73 -13.44
CA GLY A 151 0.28 9.70 -14.47
C GLY A 151 1.12 8.44 -14.23
N PRO A 152 0.95 7.43 -15.08
CA PRO A 152 1.62 6.15 -14.93
C PRO A 152 3.14 6.30 -15.03
N PRO A 153 3.92 5.62 -14.15
CA PRO A 153 5.39 5.74 -14.12
C PRO A 153 6.06 5.13 -15.37
N ASN A 154 5.35 4.31 -16.11
CA ASN A 154 5.81 3.73 -17.37
C ASN A 154 4.62 3.29 -18.24
N ASN A 155 4.91 2.90 -19.48
CA ASN A 155 3.91 2.41 -20.45
C ASN A 155 3.69 0.88 -20.40
N LYS A 156 4.40 0.14 -19.53
CA LYS A 156 4.22 -1.31 -19.38
C LYS A 156 2.97 -1.64 -18.55
N GLY A 157 2.57 -0.74 -17.67
CA GLY A 157 1.42 -0.91 -16.79
C GLY A 157 1.72 -1.71 -15.51
N TYR A 158 3.00 -1.84 -15.13
CA TYR A 158 3.40 -2.47 -13.87
C TYR A 158 4.79 -2.04 -13.41
N LEU A 159 5.03 -2.19 -12.10
CA LEU A 159 6.33 -2.14 -11.45
C LEU A 159 6.51 -3.43 -10.65
N VAL A 160 7.71 -3.96 -10.62
CA VAL A 160 8.08 -5.15 -9.83
C VAL A 160 9.28 -4.80 -8.96
N ASN A 161 9.22 -5.18 -7.70
CA ASN A 161 10.31 -5.08 -6.75
C ASN A 161 10.54 -6.49 -6.17
N ALA A 162 11.69 -7.08 -6.44
CA ALA A 162 12.11 -8.32 -5.80
C ALA A 162 12.73 -7.99 -4.44
N ALA A 163 12.54 -8.87 -3.45
CA ALA A 163 13.29 -8.80 -2.20
C ALA A 163 14.77 -9.13 -2.49
N ASP A 164 15.68 -8.43 -1.82
CA ASP A 164 17.13 -8.65 -1.91
C ASP A 164 17.56 -9.86 -1.04
#